data_b602c712546f94555f83756afdf8477a
#
_entry.id   b602c712546f94555f83756afdf8477a
#
_cell.length_a   1.000
_cell.length_b   1.000
_cell.length_c   1.000
_cell.angle_alpha   90.00
_cell.angle_beta   90.00
_cell.angle_gamma   90.00
#
_symmetry.space_group_name_H-M   'P 1'
#
loop_
_entity.id
_entity.type
_entity.pdbx_description
1 polymer ?
#
loop_
_entity_poly.entity_id
_entity_poly.type
_entity_poly.pdbx_seq_one_letter_code
_entity_poly.pdbx_strand_id
1 'polypeptide(L)'
;KDVVYGPRTDRDIVMDNVLEDLNYATTTITGTNKQRFSADMALAMKADITLYEGTYCKYRNANDNAGKAADNTRAEKYLRECVSACEALMAKGYSLNPSYQGNYNSVSLSSNPEMIFYKPYSQNTFMHSTIDYTVNTSGTSGMTKNAFDSYLFLDGKPKATTTMDTNDAAVKDANGKYNLESVLAVRDKRLAVTVDPVLCFKGSAYSRAGVAGFTSTTGYGIAKYDNTTELSVS
;
A
#
# COMPACT_ATOMS: atom_id res chain seq x y z
N LYS A 1 21.12 -30.26 12.93
CA LYS A 1 22.26 -29.29 12.95
C LYS A 1 22.63 -28.83 11.56
N ASP A 2 22.71 -29.73 10.58
CA ASP A 2 23.17 -29.43 9.23
C ASP A 2 22.22 -28.51 8.44
N VAL A 3 20.91 -28.56 8.70
CA VAL A 3 19.91 -27.70 8.05
C VAL A 3 20.01 -26.25 8.53
N VAL A 4 20.36 -26.01 9.79
CA VAL A 4 20.44 -24.66 10.39
C VAL A 4 21.73 -23.95 9.99
N TYR A 5 22.81 -24.69 9.79
CA TYR A 5 24.15 -24.15 9.50
C TYR A 5 24.63 -24.45 8.07
N GLY A 6 23.76 -25.00 7.23
CA GLY A 6 24.03 -25.24 5.83
C GLY A 6 24.10 -23.94 4.99
N PRO A 7 24.63 -24.01 3.76
CA PRO A 7 24.62 -22.87 2.84
C PRO A 7 23.19 -22.46 2.51
N ARG A 8 22.97 -21.19 2.20
CA ARG A 8 21.66 -20.69 1.74
C ARG A 8 21.28 -21.41 0.44
N THR A 9 20.03 -21.85 0.36
CA THR A 9 19.47 -22.37 -0.89
C THR A 9 19.43 -21.27 -1.94
N ASP A 10 19.68 -21.64 -3.19
CA ASP A 10 19.54 -20.70 -4.31
C ASP A 10 18.16 -20.04 -4.31
N ARG A 11 18.14 -18.73 -4.50
CA ARG A 11 16.92 -17.93 -4.46
C ARG A 11 15.88 -18.39 -5.49
N ASP A 12 16.33 -18.75 -6.70
CA ASP A 12 15.42 -19.17 -7.77
C ASP A 12 14.72 -20.49 -7.43
N ILE A 13 15.41 -21.41 -6.75
CA ILE A 13 14.83 -22.66 -6.24
C ILE A 13 13.78 -22.35 -5.15
N VAL A 14 14.09 -21.44 -4.24
CA VAL A 14 13.13 -21.04 -3.19
C VAL A 14 11.87 -20.44 -3.81
N MET A 15 12.02 -19.58 -4.81
CA MET A 15 10.87 -18.95 -5.47
C MET A 15 10.04 -19.94 -6.30
N ASP A 16 10.68 -20.95 -6.90
CA ASP A 16 9.93 -22.02 -7.59
C ASP A 16 9.10 -22.83 -6.58
N ASN A 17 9.63 -23.16 -5.42
CA ASN A 17 8.88 -23.85 -4.35
C ASN A 17 7.71 -22.96 -3.84
N VAL A 18 7.93 -21.66 -3.66
CA VAL A 18 6.87 -20.72 -3.27
C VAL A 18 5.74 -20.72 -4.31
N LEU A 19 6.07 -20.75 -5.60
CA LEU A 19 5.06 -20.83 -6.65
C LEU A 19 4.28 -22.16 -6.62
N GLU A 20 4.97 -23.27 -6.38
CA GLU A 20 4.35 -24.59 -6.23
C GLU A 20 3.39 -24.63 -5.03
N ASP A 21 3.81 -24.12 -3.88
CA ASP A 21 2.98 -24.02 -2.67
C ASP A 21 1.73 -23.16 -2.91
N LEU A 22 1.88 -22.03 -3.60
CA LEU A 22 0.74 -21.16 -3.95
C LEU A 22 -0.21 -21.86 -4.93
N ASN A 23 0.31 -22.56 -5.93
CA ASN A 23 -0.52 -23.34 -6.86
C ASN A 23 -1.30 -24.42 -6.14
N TYR A 24 -0.66 -25.13 -5.22
CA TYR A 24 -1.32 -26.12 -4.37
C TYR A 24 -2.41 -25.48 -3.51
N ALA A 25 -2.11 -24.36 -2.85
CA ALA A 25 -3.06 -23.64 -2.00
C ALA A 25 -4.30 -23.16 -2.76
N THR A 26 -4.14 -22.64 -4.00
CA THR A 26 -5.26 -22.15 -4.83
C THR A 26 -6.25 -23.24 -5.21
N THR A 27 -5.83 -24.50 -5.25
CA THR A 27 -6.65 -25.64 -5.63
C THR A 27 -7.17 -26.47 -4.47
N THR A 28 -6.51 -26.38 -3.29
CA THR A 28 -6.78 -27.27 -2.17
C THR A 28 -7.58 -26.59 -1.06
N ILE A 29 -7.42 -25.27 -0.88
CA ILE A 29 -8.15 -24.56 0.18
C ILE A 29 -9.59 -24.31 -0.30
N THR A 30 -10.56 -24.82 0.46
CA THR A 30 -12.00 -24.71 0.16
C THR A 30 -12.74 -23.66 0.98
N GLY A 31 -12.08 -23.09 2.00
CA GLY A 31 -12.68 -22.09 2.89
C GLY A 31 -12.90 -20.74 2.20
N THR A 32 -14.05 -20.10 2.47
CA THR A 32 -14.43 -18.79 1.93
C THR A 32 -14.42 -17.66 2.95
N ASN A 33 -13.99 -17.94 4.19
CA ASN A 33 -13.94 -16.95 5.26
C ASN A 33 -12.80 -15.95 5.00
N LYS A 34 -13.14 -14.68 4.79
CA LYS A 34 -12.19 -13.60 4.52
C LYS A 34 -11.23 -13.28 5.70
N GLN A 35 -11.45 -13.83 6.89
CA GLN A 35 -10.58 -13.70 8.07
C GLN A 35 -9.63 -14.89 8.23
N ARG A 36 -9.65 -15.82 7.30
CA ARG A 36 -8.81 -17.01 7.25
C ARG A 36 -8.14 -17.13 5.89
N PHE A 37 -7.07 -17.92 5.83
CA PHE A 37 -6.47 -18.26 4.55
C PHE A 37 -7.48 -18.97 3.66
N SER A 38 -7.63 -18.50 2.44
CA SER A 38 -8.58 -18.99 1.43
C SER A 38 -7.88 -19.15 0.09
N ALA A 39 -8.51 -19.85 -0.85
CA ALA A 39 -8.00 -19.94 -2.22
C ALA A 39 -7.91 -18.56 -2.89
N ASP A 40 -8.85 -17.65 -2.60
CA ASP A 40 -8.83 -16.30 -3.15
C ASP A 40 -7.66 -15.48 -2.59
N MET A 41 -7.36 -15.63 -1.29
CA MET A 41 -6.15 -15.03 -0.71
C MET A 41 -4.88 -15.62 -1.32
N ALA A 42 -4.82 -16.94 -1.54
CA ALA A 42 -3.68 -17.59 -2.19
C ALA A 42 -3.49 -17.08 -3.62
N LEU A 43 -4.58 -16.86 -4.38
CA LEU A 43 -4.52 -16.21 -5.71
C LEU A 43 -3.99 -14.78 -5.65
N ALA A 44 -4.45 -13.99 -4.67
CA ALA A 44 -3.96 -12.61 -4.49
C ALA A 44 -2.45 -12.59 -4.14
N MET A 45 -2.02 -13.44 -3.23
CA MET A 45 -0.60 -13.61 -2.90
C MET A 45 0.22 -14.09 -4.10
N LYS A 46 -0.32 -15.04 -4.87
CA LYS A 46 0.31 -15.52 -6.08
C LYS A 46 0.50 -14.38 -7.08
N ALA A 47 -0.52 -13.55 -7.33
CA ALA A 47 -0.43 -12.41 -8.23
C ALA A 47 0.69 -11.43 -7.80
N ASP A 48 0.73 -11.06 -6.52
CA ASP A 48 1.71 -10.11 -5.97
C ASP A 48 3.13 -10.67 -6.01
N ILE A 49 3.34 -11.88 -5.51
CA ILE A 49 4.66 -12.53 -5.44
C ILE A 49 5.21 -12.80 -6.84
N THR A 50 4.37 -13.25 -7.78
CA THR A 50 4.82 -13.54 -9.15
C THR A 50 5.07 -12.27 -9.96
N LEU A 51 4.35 -11.17 -9.70
CA LEU A 51 4.68 -9.86 -10.26
C LEU A 51 6.05 -9.39 -9.79
N TYR A 52 6.30 -9.48 -8.48
CA TYR A 52 7.59 -9.11 -7.91
C TYR A 52 8.71 -9.96 -8.50
N GLU A 53 8.58 -11.29 -8.52
CA GLU A 53 9.63 -12.18 -9.02
C GLU A 53 9.86 -12.00 -10.52
N GLY A 54 8.81 -11.85 -11.31
CA GLY A 54 8.93 -11.61 -12.75
C GLY A 54 9.67 -10.31 -13.06
N THR A 55 9.31 -9.22 -12.39
CA THR A 55 10.02 -7.94 -12.55
C THR A 55 11.45 -8.00 -12.02
N TYR A 56 11.67 -8.65 -10.87
CA TYR A 56 13.01 -8.85 -10.33
C TYR A 56 13.90 -9.62 -11.32
N CYS A 57 13.45 -10.74 -11.85
CA CYS A 57 14.22 -11.53 -12.82
C CYS A 57 14.54 -10.74 -14.09
N LYS A 58 13.64 -9.85 -14.52
CA LYS A 58 13.82 -9.02 -15.70
C LYS A 58 14.91 -7.96 -15.52
N TYR A 59 14.97 -7.36 -14.33
CA TYR A 59 15.80 -6.16 -14.09
C TYR A 59 17.03 -6.42 -13.19
N ARG A 60 17.14 -7.60 -12.55
CA ARG A 60 18.32 -7.97 -11.76
C ARG A 60 19.57 -7.98 -12.63
N ASN A 61 20.72 -7.80 -12.00
CA ASN A 61 22.02 -7.88 -12.66
C ASN A 61 23.03 -8.66 -11.78
N ALA A 62 24.15 -9.04 -12.37
CA ALA A 62 25.16 -9.85 -11.67
C ALA A 62 25.81 -9.15 -10.46
N ASN A 63 25.64 -7.85 -10.34
CA ASN A 63 26.19 -7.05 -9.23
C ASN A 63 25.16 -6.83 -8.09
N ASP A 64 23.94 -7.33 -8.24
CA ASP A 64 22.96 -7.29 -7.14
C ASP A 64 23.30 -8.34 -6.06
N ASN A 65 22.57 -8.30 -4.93
CA ASN A 65 22.80 -9.20 -3.80
C ASN A 65 22.63 -10.69 -4.12
N ALA A 66 21.97 -11.03 -5.22
CA ALA A 66 21.78 -12.41 -5.67
C ALA A 66 22.88 -12.88 -6.64
N GLY A 67 23.71 -11.97 -7.16
CA GLY A 67 24.80 -12.28 -8.08
C GLY A 67 24.35 -12.89 -9.40
N LYS A 68 23.11 -12.64 -9.84
CA LYS A 68 22.51 -13.26 -11.02
C LYS A 68 22.23 -12.23 -12.11
N ALA A 69 22.54 -12.60 -13.35
CA ALA A 69 22.16 -11.82 -14.53
C ALA A 69 20.63 -11.83 -14.73
N ALA A 70 20.14 -10.85 -15.50
CA ALA A 70 18.76 -10.83 -15.94
C ALA A 70 18.38 -12.14 -16.67
N ASP A 71 17.17 -12.62 -16.40
CA ASP A 71 16.62 -13.85 -16.98
C ASP A 71 15.21 -13.56 -17.51
N ASN A 72 15.13 -13.28 -18.81
CA ASN A 72 13.87 -12.95 -19.45
C ASN A 72 12.93 -14.16 -19.56
N THR A 73 13.43 -15.37 -19.68
CA THR A 73 12.60 -16.58 -19.75
C THR A 73 11.91 -16.81 -18.41
N ARG A 74 12.66 -16.70 -17.31
CA ARG A 74 12.13 -16.81 -15.98
C ARG A 74 11.16 -15.66 -15.67
N ALA A 75 11.51 -14.43 -16.07
CA ALA A 75 10.64 -13.26 -15.92
C ALA A 75 9.29 -13.49 -16.60
N GLU A 76 9.28 -13.95 -17.85
CA GLU A 76 8.05 -14.23 -18.59
C GLU A 76 7.21 -15.32 -17.92
N LYS A 77 7.81 -16.42 -17.45
CA LYS A 77 7.12 -17.47 -16.68
C LYS A 77 6.32 -16.86 -15.52
N TYR A 78 6.98 -16.09 -14.66
CA TYR A 78 6.34 -15.52 -13.48
C TYR A 78 5.29 -14.45 -13.80
N LEU A 79 5.53 -13.61 -14.82
CA LEU A 79 4.55 -12.61 -15.24
C LEU A 79 3.29 -13.25 -15.84
N ARG A 80 3.41 -14.39 -16.54
CA ARG A 80 2.24 -15.17 -17.00
C ARG A 80 1.45 -15.76 -15.83
N GLU A 81 2.12 -16.26 -14.80
CA GLU A 81 1.48 -16.74 -13.58
C GLU A 81 0.74 -15.61 -12.84
N CYS A 82 1.31 -14.40 -12.84
CA CYS A 82 0.65 -13.21 -12.30
C CYS A 82 -0.65 -12.90 -13.05
N VAL A 83 -0.59 -12.84 -14.39
CA VAL A 83 -1.77 -12.56 -15.22
C VAL A 83 -2.86 -13.60 -14.96
N SER A 84 -2.50 -14.89 -14.96
CA SER A 84 -3.46 -15.98 -14.72
C SER A 84 -4.12 -15.88 -13.33
N ALA A 85 -3.36 -15.54 -12.29
CA ALA A 85 -3.90 -15.35 -10.95
C ALA A 85 -4.84 -14.14 -10.86
N CYS A 86 -4.48 -13.03 -11.52
CA CYS A 86 -5.34 -11.84 -11.60
C CYS A 86 -6.66 -12.14 -12.32
N GLU A 87 -6.61 -12.80 -13.47
CA GLU A 87 -7.82 -13.19 -14.23
C GLU A 87 -8.73 -14.10 -13.42
N ALA A 88 -8.15 -15.07 -12.71
CA ALA A 88 -8.90 -15.97 -11.82
C ALA A 88 -9.58 -15.18 -10.66
N LEU A 89 -8.93 -14.18 -10.09
CA LEU A 89 -9.53 -13.32 -9.05
C LEU A 89 -10.63 -12.41 -9.64
N MET A 90 -10.40 -11.82 -10.80
CA MET A 90 -11.40 -10.98 -11.46
C MET A 90 -12.70 -11.74 -11.73
N ALA A 91 -12.59 -13.05 -12.03
CA ALA A 91 -13.75 -13.93 -12.24
C ALA A 91 -14.54 -14.25 -10.94
N LYS A 92 -14.00 -13.92 -9.75
CA LYS A 92 -14.65 -14.18 -8.45
C LYS A 92 -15.75 -13.18 -8.06
N GLY A 93 -15.90 -12.09 -8.82
CA GLY A 93 -16.95 -11.10 -8.59
C GLY A 93 -16.65 -10.08 -7.49
N TYR A 94 -15.40 -9.89 -7.12
CA TYR A 94 -15.00 -8.76 -6.29
C TYR A 94 -15.27 -7.44 -7.00
N SER A 95 -15.63 -6.41 -6.25
CA SER A 95 -15.87 -5.07 -6.79
C SER A 95 -15.21 -4.02 -5.93
N LEU A 96 -14.86 -2.89 -6.53
CA LEU A 96 -14.26 -1.79 -5.78
C LEU A 96 -15.25 -1.23 -4.77
N ASN A 97 -14.75 -0.89 -3.59
CA ASN A 97 -15.52 -0.17 -2.58
C ASN A 97 -15.75 1.27 -3.08
N PRO A 98 -16.99 1.79 -3.03
CA PRO A 98 -17.27 3.18 -3.39
C PRO A 98 -16.43 4.20 -2.63
N SER A 99 -16.04 3.89 -1.38
CA SER A 99 -15.14 4.70 -0.57
C SER A 99 -13.74 4.11 -0.56
N TYR A 100 -12.80 4.72 -1.26
CA TYR A 100 -11.38 4.35 -1.16
C TYR A 100 -10.86 4.44 0.28
N GLN A 101 -11.21 5.52 1.00
CA GLN A 101 -10.80 5.70 2.40
C GLN A 101 -11.42 4.64 3.32
N GLY A 102 -12.65 4.21 3.04
CA GLY A 102 -13.33 3.16 3.80
C GLY A 102 -12.60 1.81 3.83
N ASN A 103 -11.70 1.56 2.88
CA ASN A 103 -10.85 0.37 2.92
C ASN A 103 -9.82 0.42 4.06
N TYR A 104 -9.53 1.60 4.60
CA TYR A 104 -8.44 1.83 5.56
C TYR A 104 -8.91 2.31 6.93
N ASN A 105 -10.06 2.99 7.01
CA ASN A 105 -10.53 3.61 8.25
C ASN A 105 -11.88 3.08 8.76
N SER A 106 -12.52 2.14 8.07
CA SER A 106 -13.77 1.54 8.54
C SER A 106 -13.55 0.70 9.80
N VAL A 107 -14.48 0.80 10.72
CA VAL A 107 -14.51 -0.02 11.96
C VAL A 107 -14.68 -1.50 11.64
N SER A 108 -15.38 -1.83 10.56
CA SER A 108 -15.54 -3.21 10.09
C SER A 108 -15.41 -3.31 8.58
N LEU A 109 -14.67 -4.32 8.14
CA LEU A 109 -14.48 -4.65 6.72
C LEU A 109 -15.33 -5.85 6.27
N SER A 110 -16.22 -6.37 7.14
CA SER A 110 -16.99 -7.59 6.87
C SER A 110 -17.89 -7.49 5.64
N SER A 111 -18.48 -6.32 5.40
CA SER A 111 -19.36 -6.05 4.24
C SER A 111 -18.64 -5.37 3.07
N ASN A 112 -17.34 -5.13 3.17
CA ASN A 112 -16.59 -4.48 2.12
C ASN A 112 -16.41 -5.41 0.91
N PRO A 113 -16.92 -5.06 -0.29
CA PRO A 113 -16.88 -5.91 -1.47
C PRO A 113 -15.48 -6.05 -2.09
N GLU A 114 -14.57 -5.13 -1.77
CA GLU A 114 -13.19 -5.13 -2.27
C GLU A 114 -12.27 -6.06 -1.47
N MET A 115 -12.64 -6.38 -0.21
CA MET A 115 -11.79 -7.16 0.68
C MET A 115 -11.75 -8.63 0.29
N ILE A 116 -10.56 -9.12 -0.02
CA ILE A 116 -10.23 -10.54 -0.23
C ILE A 116 -9.87 -11.21 1.10
N PHE A 117 -9.05 -10.54 1.89
CA PHE A 117 -8.63 -10.97 3.21
C PHE A 117 -8.47 -9.75 4.13
N TYR A 118 -8.87 -9.88 5.38
CA TYR A 118 -8.60 -8.89 6.40
C TYR A 118 -8.47 -9.53 7.79
N LYS A 119 -7.67 -8.90 8.66
CA LYS A 119 -7.56 -9.27 10.05
C LYS A 119 -8.52 -8.40 10.86
N PRO A 120 -9.51 -8.97 11.56
CA PRO A 120 -10.39 -8.19 12.40
C PRO A 120 -9.63 -7.68 13.63
N TYR A 121 -9.84 -6.41 13.93
CA TYR A 121 -9.39 -5.80 15.18
C TYR A 121 -10.62 -5.40 15.99
N SER A 122 -10.49 -5.40 17.30
CA SER A 122 -11.57 -5.07 18.22
C SER A 122 -11.04 -4.19 19.34
N GLN A 123 -11.72 -3.06 19.53
CA GLN A 123 -11.37 -2.12 20.59
C GLN A 123 -11.31 -2.82 21.94
N ASN A 124 -10.29 -2.52 22.73
CA ASN A 124 -10.04 -3.05 24.09
C ASN A 124 -9.71 -4.57 24.18
N THR A 125 -9.69 -5.31 23.08
CA THR A 125 -9.37 -6.75 23.11
C THR A 125 -8.19 -7.12 22.21
N PHE A 126 -8.18 -6.63 20.98
CA PHE A 126 -7.12 -6.93 20.01
C PHE A 126 -6.93 -5.74 19.08
N MET A 127 -5.96 -4.89 19.38
CA MET A 127 -5.72 -3.62 18.72
C MET A 127 -4.35 -3.61 18.02
N HIS A 128 -4.09 -2.55 17.27
CA HIS A 128 -2.80 -2.24 16.67
C HIS A 128 -2.50 -0.75 16.78
N SER A 129 -1.23 -0.37 16.69
CA SER A 129 -0.76 1.00 16.91
C SER A 129 -0.69 1.86 15.64
N THR A 130 -1.29 1.43 14.52
CA THR A 130 -1.18 2.18 13.26
C THR A 130 -1.72 3.61 13.39
N ILE A 131 -2.82 3.81 14.13
CA ILE A 131 -3.39 5.13 14.37
C ILE A 131 -2.43 6.00 15.17
N ASP A 132 -1.80 5.47 16.22
CA ASP A 132 -0.83 6.21 17.05
C ASP A 132 0.33 6.76 16.23
N TYR A 133 0.83 5.97 15.27
CA TYR A 133 1.96 6.38 14.42
C TYR A 133 1.57 7.28 13.25
N THR A 134 0.31 7.32 12.85
CA THR A 134 -0.13 8.05 11.66
C THR A 134 -1.01 9.27 11.99
N VAL A 135 -1.77 9.23 13.08
CA VAL A 135 -2.78 10.25 13.43
C VAL A 135 -2.41 11.00 14.70
N ASN A 136 -1.71 10.36 15.64
CA ASN A 136 -1.36 10.93 16.94
C ASN A 136 0.00 11.66 16.92
N THR A 137 0.41 12.19 18.06
CA THR A 137 1.64 13.00 18.29
C THR A 137 2.95 12.29 18.01
N SER A 138 2.95 10.99 17.75
CA SER A 138 4.16 10.19 17.51
C SER A 138 4.99 10.58 16.28
N GLY A 139 4.49 11.38 15.39
CA GLY A 139 5.16 12.14 14.33
C GLY A 139 6.27 11.47 13.52
N THR A 140 6.37 10.14 13.55
CA THR A 140 7.47 9.39 12.93
C THR A 140 7.19 8.88 11.53
N SER A 141 5.92 8.85 11.13
CA SER A 141 5.48 8.35 9.82
C SER A 141 5.08 9.48 8.89
N GLY A 142 5.31 9.28 7.62
CA GLY A 142 4.92 10.23 6.59
C GLY A 142 5.13 9.66 5.19
N MET A 143 4.42 10.21 4.22
CA MET A 143 4.61 9.85 2.82
C MET A 143 5.93 10.44 2.32
N THR A 144 6.69 9.70 1.53
CA THR A 144 7.86 10.26 0.85
C THR A 144 7.45 11.21 -0.27
N LYS A 145 8.32 12.16 -0.62
CA LYS A 145 8.09 13.07 -1.76
C LYS A 145 7.88 12.29 -3.05
N ASN A 146 8.64 11.23 -3.28
CA ASN A 146 8.49 10.40 -4.47
C ASN A 146 7.12 9.68 -4.51
N ALA A 147 6.64 9.18 -3.38
CA ALA A 147 5.32 8.57 -3.30
C ALA A 147 4.21 9.61 -3.57
N PHE A 148 4.35 10.84 -3.01
CA PHE A 148 3.43 11.95 -3.28
C PHE A 148 3.42 12.29 -4.78
N ASP A 149 4.59 12.43 -5.39
CA ASP A 149 4.73 12.81 -6.80
C ASP A 149 4.26 11.70 -7.76
N SER A 150 4.26 10.44 -7.35
CA SER A 150 3.80 9.31 -8.16
C SER A 150 2.30 9.30 -8.44
N TYR A 151 1.50 9.98 -7.61
CA TYR A 151 0.08 10.17 -7.93
C TYR A 151 -0.06 11.08 -9.15
N LEU A 152 -0.88 10.67 -10.11
CA LEU A 152 -1.07 11.40 -11.36
C LEU A 152 -1.97 12.62 -11.17
N PHE A 153 -1.95 13.52 -12.13
CA PHE A 153 -2.94 14.60 -12.24
C PHE A 153 -4.28 14.06 -12.74
N LEU A 154 -5.33 14.86 -12.66
CA LEU A 154 -6.68 14.45 -13.11
C LEU A 154 -6.74 14.17 -14.62
N ASP A 155 -5.78 14.65 -15.40
CA ASP A 155 -5.62 14.34 -16.82
C ASP A 155 -4.89 12.98 -17.05
N GLY A 156 -4.59 12.23 -16.01
CA GLY A 156 -3.90 10.95 -16.06
C GLY A 156 -2.39 11.03 -16.31
N LYS A 157 -1.80 12.21 -16.22
CA LYS A 157 -0.38 12.43 -16.52
C LYS A 157 0.44 12.75 -15.27
N PRO A 158 1.74 12.40 -15.26
CA PRO A 158 2.65 12.84 -14.21
C PRO A 158 2.98 14.35 -14.36
N LYS A 159 3.54 14.94 -13.30
CA LYS A 159 3.88 16.36 -13.23
C LYS A 159 4.70 16.87 -14.44
N ALA A 160 5.60 16.03 -14.94
CA ALA A 160 6.49 16.41 -16.06
C ALA A 160 5.76 16.58 -17.39
N THR A 161 4.58 16.01 -17.58
CA THR A 161 3.86 15.96 -18.86
C THR A 161 2.41 16.45 -18.78
N THR A 162 1.91 16.77 -17.59
CA THR A 162 0.56 17.33 -17.43
C THR A 162 0.44 18.69 -18.09
N THR A 163 -0.73 18.97 -18.62
CA THR A 163 -1.12 20.30 -19.13
C THR A 163 -1.95 21.09 -18.12
N MET A 164 -2.23 20.50 -16.96
CA MET A 164 -2.96 21.15 -15.87
C MET A 164 -2.04 22.11 -15.12
N ASP A 165 -2.62 23.18 -14.55
CA ASP A 165 -1.91 23.99 -13.57
C ASP A 165 -1.58 23.11 -12.34
N THR A 166 -0.31 23.06 -11.98
CA THR A 166 0.14 22.27 -10.82
C THR A 166 -0.24 22.89 -9.48
N ASN A 167 -0.62 24.16 -9.48
CA ASN A 167 -0.94 24.97 -8.29
C ASN A 167 0.21 25.05 -7.26
N ASP A 168 1.44 24.77 -7.66
CA ASP A 168 2.60 24.77 -6.76
C ASP A 168 2.82 26.14 -6.09
N ALA A 169 2.45 27.23 -6.75
CA ALA A 169 2.58 28.58 -6.21
C ALA A 169 1.58 28.87 -5.07
N ALA A 170 0.46 28.13 -5.02
CA ALA A 170 -0.59 28.30 -4.02
C ALA A 170 -0.38 27.50 -2.74
N VAL A 171 0.74 26.80 -2.61
CA VAL A 171 1.03 25.90 -1.47
C VAL A 171 1.16 26.68 -0.15
N LYS A 172 1.57 27.95 -0.18
CA LYS A 172 1.79 28.74 1.01
C LYS A 172 0.62 29.70 1.24
N ASP A 173 -0.07 29.58 2.35
CA ASP A 173 -1.15 30.50 2.73
C ASP A 173 -0.62 31.87 3.21
N ALA A 174 -1.55 32.82 3.47
CA ALA A 174 -1.23 34.17 3.94
C ALA A 174 -0.52 34.19 5.30
N ASN A 175 -0.64 33.14 6.12
CA ASN A 175 0.01 32.99 7.40
C ASN A 175 1.37 32.26 7.32
N GLY A 176 1.81 31.94 6.11
CA GLY A 176 3.03 31.21 5.87
C GLY A 176 2.96 29.70 6.13
N LYS A 177 1.76 29.16 6.38
CA LYS A 177 1.53 27.72 6.47
C LYS A 177 1.49 27.10 5.07
N TYR A 178 2.06 25.93 4.96
CA TYR A 178 1.99 25.15 3.73
C TYR A 178 0.69 24.37 3.67
N ASN A 179 -0.21 24.80 2.79
CA ASN A 179 -1.51 24.17 2.54
C ASN A 179 -1.49 23.51 1.16
N LEU A 180 -1.84 22.24 1.11
CA LEU A 180 -1.83 21.43 -0.10
C LEU A 180 -3.18 21.35 -0.82
N GLU A 181 -4.26 21.95 -0.28
CA GLU A 181 -5.61 21.79 -0.82
C GLU A 181 -5.68 22.10 -2.33
N SER A 182 -5.05 23.18 -2.77
CA SER A 182 -5.02 23.57 -4.17
C SER A 182 -4.24 22.58 -5.06
N VAL A 183 -3.16 21.99 -4.53
CA VAL A 183 -2.37 20.97 -5.22
C VAL A 183 -3.13 19.65 -5.28
N LEU A 184 -3.79 19.26 -4.18
CA LEU A 184 -4.58 18.04 -4.09
C LEU A 184 -5.82 18.08 -5.00
N ALA A 185 -6.40 19.26 -5.21
CA ALA A 185 -7.59 19.46 -6.04
C ALA A 185 -7.37 19.06 -7.52
N VAL A 186 -6.15 19.12 -8.02
CA VAL A 186 -5.79 18.79 -9.42
C VAL A 186 -5.13 17.42 -9.58
N ARG A 187 -5.02 16.66 -8.48
CA ARG A 187 -4.40 15.34 -8.43
C ARG A 187 -5.44 14.22 -8.31
N ASP A 188 -4.99 12.99 -8.50
CA ASP A 188 -5.78 11.78 -8.19
C ASP A 188 -6.45 11.94 -6.81
N LYS A 189 -7.78 11.79 -6.78
CA LYS A 189 -8.57 12.02 -5.56
C LYS A 189 -8.18 11.14 -4.38
N ARG A 190 -7.53 9.98 -4.64
CA ARG A 190 -6.98 9.10 -3.61
C ARG A 190 -5.86 9.76 -2.82
N LEU A 191 -5.11 10.68 -3.43
CA LEU A 191 -4.06 11.43 -2.73
C LEU A 191 -4.65 12.32 -1.64
N ALA A 192 -5.77 13.00 -1.92
CA ALA A 192 -6.42 13.90 -0.96
C ALA A 192 -6.95 13.21 0.30
N VAL A 193 -7.26 11.90 0.21
CA VAL A 193 -7.66 11.10 1.39
C VAL A 193 -6.50 10.33 2.01
N THR A 194 -5.34 10.34 1.38
CA THR A 194 -4.15 9.63 1.85
C THR A 194 -3.24 10.52 2.68
N VAL A 195 -3.12 11.80 2.33
CA VAL A 195 -2.20 12.76 2.96
C VAL A 195 -2.97 13.93 3.54
N ASP A 196 -2.42 14.51 4.62
CA ASP A 196 -2.99 15.73 5.20
C ASP A 196 -2.94 16.92 4.24
N PRO A 197 -3.96 17.78 4.25
CA PRO A 197 -4.00 18.97 3.42
C PRO A 197 -2.97 20.03 3.85
N VAL A 198 -2.34 19.89 5.02
CA VAL A 198 -1.32 20.82 5.51
C VAL A 198 -0.01 20.11 5.73
N LEU A 199 1.09 20.66 5.20
CA LEU A 199 2.43 20.14 5.47
C LEU A 199 2.83 20.42 6.92
N CYS A 200 3.25 19.37 7.62
CA CYS A 200 3.58 19.39 9.04
C CYS A 200 5.06 19.04 9.27
N PHE A 201 5.94 20.01 9.11
CA PHE A 201 7.36 19.85 9.39
C PHE A 201 7.66 19.93 10.88
N LYS A 202 8.75 19.28 11.33
CA LYS A 202 9.26 19.41 12.69
C LYS A 202 9.47 20.90 13.04
N GLY A 203 8.89 21.33 14.15
CA GLY A 203 8.93 22.72 14.60
C GLY A 203 7.82 23.62 14.08
N SER A 204 6.98 23.13 13.17
CA SER A 204 5.76 23.84 12.75
C SER A 204 4.61 23.50 13.68
N ALA A 205 3.89 24.51 14.18
CA ALA A 205 2.63 24.27 14.86
C ALA A 205 1.60 23.82 13.81
N TYR A 206 1.27 22.54 13.83
CA TYR A 206 0.22 21.94 13.02
C TYR A 206 -0.86 21.35 13.94
N SER A 207 -2.09 21.62 13.66
CA SER A 207 -3.21 21.01 14.34
C SER A 207 -4.04 20.25 13.31
N ARG A 208 -3.94 18.93 13.32
CA ARG A 208 -4.88 18.07 12.63
C ARG A 208 -6.09 17.90 13.52
N ALA A 209 -7.29 18.26 13.08
CA ALA A 209 -8.56 17.88 13.71
C ALA A 209 -8.52 17.65 15.24
N GLY A 210 -7.90 18.56 15.99
CA GLY A 210 -7.80 18.47 17.45
C GLY A 210 -6.51 17.83 17.99
N VAL A 211 -5.59 17.36 17.16
CA VAL A 211 -4.29 16.82 17.61
C VAL A 211 -3.23 17.93 17.54
N ALA A 212 -3.00 18.61 18.66
CA ALA A 212 -1.97 19.63 18.73
C ALA A 212 -0.55 19.00 18.67
N GLY A 213 0.35 19.64 17.89
CA GLY A 213 1.75 19.22 17.82
C GLY A 213 2.04 18.03 16.92
N PHE A 214 1.08 17.56 16.12
CA PHE A 214 1.35 16.56 15.12
C PHE A 214 2.42 17.03 14.13
N THR A 215 3.44 16.21 13.93
CA THR A 215 4.50 16.46 12.94
C THR A 215 4.83 15.17 12.19
N SER A 216 5.21 15.31 10.93
CA SER A 216 5.73 14.21 10.12
C SER A 216 7.20 14.49 9.78
N THR A 217 8.04 13.47 9.78
CA THR A 217 9.46 13.61 9.39
C THR A 217 9.63 14.05 7.94
N THR A 218 8.69 13.74 7.07
CA THR A 218 8.69 14.14 5.65
C THR A 218 7.88 15.40 5.36
N GLY A 219 7.11 15.89 6.32
CA GLY A 219 6.13 16.94 6.14
C GLY A 219 4.77 16.45 5.58
N TYR A 220 4.71 15.30 4.93
CA TYR A 220 3.49 14.73 4.37
C TYR A 220 2.87 13.74 5.36
N GLY A 221 2.00 14.22 6.25
CA GLY A 221 1.29 13.40 7.23
C GLY A 221 0.32 12.42 6.55
N ILE A 222 0.17 11.22 7.14
CA ILE A 222 -0.76 10.20 6.63
C ILE A 222 -2.13 10.40 7.26
N ALA A 223 -3.16 10.57 6.42
CA ALA A 223 -4.56 10.77 6.84
C ALA A 223 -5.45 9.54 6.59
N LYS A 224 -5.08 8.64 5.72
CA LYS A 224 -5.99 7.58 5.25
C LYS A 224 -6.43 6.58 6.32
N TYR A 225 -5.71 6.46 7.43
CA TYR A 225 -6.06 5.58 8.56
C TYR A 225 -6.83 6.32 9.67
N ASP A 226 -7.13 7.60 9.46
CA ASP A 226 -7.84 8.39 10.44
C ASP A 226 -9.30 7.93 10.55
N ASN A 227 -9.65 7.37 11.69
CA ASN A 227 -11.00 6.99 12.09
C ASN A 227 -11.40 7.58 13.46
N THR A 228 -10.76 8.65 13.85
CA THR A 228 -10.99 9.31 15.16
C THR A 228 -12.42 9.80 15.34
N THR A 229 -13.19 9.96 14.26
CA THR A 229 -14.62 10.27 14.31
C THR A 229 -15.48 9.05 14.65
N GLU A 230 -14.98 7.84 14.41
CA GLU A 230 -15.70 6.56 14.60
C GLU A 230 -15.28 5.87 15.90
N LEU A 231 -14.02 6.04 16.28
CA LEU A 231 -13.44 5.45 17.49
C LEU A 231 -12.83 6.54 18.36
N SER A 232 -13.22 6.58 19.62
CA SER A 232 -12.50 7.42 20.59
C SER A 232 -11.08 6.91 20.76
N VAL A 233 -10.11 7.72 20.39
CA VAL A 233 -8.69 7.48 20.70
C VAL A 233 -8.51 7.84 22.17
N SER A 234 -8.38 6.85 23.02
CA SER A 234 -8.08 7.03 24.45
C SER A 234 -6.59 7.02 24.70
#